data_c9bb0dcea48e7985f87de08092ed5934
#
_entry.id   c9bb0dcea48e7985f87de08092ed5934
#
_cell.length_a   1.000
_cell.length_b   1.000
_cell.length_c   1.000
_cell.angle_alpha   90.00
_cell.angle_beta   90.00
_cell.angle_gamma   90.00
#
_symmetry.space_group_name_H-M   'P 1'
#
loop_
_entity.id
_entity.type
_entity.pdbx_description
1 polymer ?
#
loop_
_entity_poly.entity_id
_entity_poly.type
_entity_poly.pdbx_seq_one_letter_code
_entity_poly.pdbx_strand_id
1 'polypeptide(L)'
;MKSPVSVTIAGHRFTLRSDEDERVVREMAAHVDKHLRDLQKQTRAADTQSLAILTALQITEELWKERRGHADLKKRVRDKGRALLQFIEREGRV
;
A
#
# COMPACT_ATOMS: atom_id res chain seq x y z
N MET A 1 9.88 -11.30 20.53
CA MET A 1 10.80 -10.52 19.71
C MET A 1 11.09 -11.21 18.40
N LYS A 2 11.09 -10.48 17.34
CA LYS A 2 11.26 -11.07 16.02
C LYS A 2 12.71 -11.15 15.62
N SER A 3 13.04 -12.20 14.88
CA SER A 3 14.37 -12.36 14.32
C SER A 3 14.61 -11.33 13.22
N PRO A 4 15.87 -10.89 13.06
CA PRO A 4 16.17 -10.00 11.95
C PRO A 4 16.01 -10.72 10.61
N VAL A 5 15.52 -9.99 9.62
CA VAL A 5 15.33 -10.50 8.28
C VAL A 5 16.22 -9.72 7.32
N SER A 6 17.03 -10.43 6.56
CA SER A 6 17.88 -9.83 5.54
C SER A 6 17.10 -9.70 4.23
N VAL A 7 17.10 -8.50 3.68
CA VAL A 7 16.45 -8.22 2.40
C VAL A 7 17.41 -7.43 1.52
N THR A 8 17.20 -7.50 0.22
CA THR A 8 17.96 -6.72 -0.73
C THR A 8 17.03 -5.80 -1.48
N ILE A 9 17.33 -4.50 -1.43
CA ILE A 9 16.54 -3.48 -2.10
C ILE A 9 17.48 -2.63 -2.94
N ALA A 10 17.22 -2.53 -4.23
CA ALA A 10 18.07 -1.80 -5.16
C ALA A 10 19.54 -2.23 -5.09
N GLY A 11 19.78 -3.51 -4.91
CA GLY A 11 21.12 -4.06 -4.81
C GLY A 11 21.78 -3.88 -3.47
N HIS A 12 21.15 -3.21 -2.53
CA HIS A 12 21.69 -3.01 -1.19
C HIS A 12 21.05 -3.97 -0.20
N ARG A 13 21.88 -4.55 0.66
CA ARG A 13 21.41 -5.49 1.66
C ARG A 13 21.06 -4.76 2.95
N PHE A 14 19.92 -5.07 3.49
CA PHE A 14 19.45 -4.51 4.76
C PHE A 14 19.02 -5.62 5.69
N THR A 15 19.23 -5.41 6.98
CA THR A 15 18.73 -6.30 8.01
C THR A 15 17.64 -5.56 8.76
N LEU A 16 16.44 -6.07 8.69
CA LEU A 16 15.26 -5.42 9.26
C LEU A 16 14.70 -6.23 10.41
N ARG A 17 14.26 -5.53 11.44
CA ARG A 17 13.52 -6.13 12.55
C ARG A 17 12.11 -5.57 12.52
N SER A 18 11.15 -6.46 12.64
CA SER A 18 9.76 -6.07 12.58
C SER A 18 8.96 -7.05 13.42
N ASP A 19 7.82 -6.58 13.91
CA ASP A 19 6.85 -7.45 14.57
C ASP A 19 6.08 -8.29 13.55
N GLU A 20 6.26 -7.97 12.27
CA GLU A 20 5.60 -8.72 11.22
C GLU A 20 6.33 -10.03 10.94
N ASP A 21 5.59 -10.96 10.35
CA ASP A 21 6.11 -12.23 9.88
C ASP A 21 7.21 -12.00 8.83
N GLU A 22 8.18 -12.89 8.81
CA GLU A 22 9.28 -12.80 7.85
C GLU A 22 8.79 -12.70 6.41
N ARG A 23 7.75 -13.46 6.07
CA ARG A 23 7.17 -13.43 4.73
C ARG A 23 6.66 -12.03 4.39
N VAL A 24 6.00 -11.39 5.35
CA VAL A 24 5.46 -10.04 5.14
C VAL A 24 6.58 -9.04 4.94
N VAL A 25 7.65 -9.15 5.74
CA VAL A 25 8.80 -8.26 5.60
C VAL A 25 9.44 -8.42 4.23
N ARG A 26 9.57 -9.65 3.74
CA ARG A 26 10.13 -9.90 2.42
C ARG A 26 9.23 -9.36 1.30
N GLU A 27 7.92 -9.49 1.47
CA GLU A 27 6.97 -8.93 0.51
C GLU A 27 7.05 -7.41 0.47
N MET A 28 7.17 -6.78 1.63
CA MET A 28 7.32 -5.32 1.68
C MET A 28 8.60 -4.87 1.00
N ALA A 29 9.69 -5.57 1.25
CA ALA A 29 10.97 -5.25 0.63
C ALA A 29 10.92 -5.42 -0.89
N ALA A 30 10.26 -6.47 -1.36
CA ALA A 30 10.10 -6.72 -2.79
C ALA A 30 9.26 -5.62 -3.44
N HIS A 31 8.26 -5.14 -2.73
CA HIS A 31 7.41 -4.05 -3.22
C HIS A 31 8.21 -2.76 -3.40
N VAL A 32 9.02 -2.41 -2.42
CA VAL A 32 9.89 -1.24 -2.50
C VAL A 32 10.90 -1.40 -3.63
N ASP A 33 11.52 -2.57 -3.71
CA ASP A 33 12.52 -2.85 -4.74
C ASP A 33 11.93 -2.69 -6.15
N LYS A 34 10.73 -3.19 -6.34
CA LYS A 34 10.04 -3.07 -7.63
C LYS A 34 9.82 -1.62 -8.01
N HIS A 35 9.32 -0.82 -7.07
CA HIS A 35 9.09 0.60 -7.32
C HIS A 35 10.37 1.33 -7.67
N LEU A 36 11.45 1.04 -6.95
CA LEU A 36 12.74 1.65 -7.22
C LEU A 36 13.23 1.30 -8.62
N ARG A 37 13.15 0.03 -8.98
CA ARG A 37 13.59 -0.42 -10.31
C ARG A 37 12.77 0.20 -11.42
N ASP A 38 11.47 0.30 -11.24
CA ASP A 38 10.60 0.90 -12.24
C ASP A 38 10.94 2.38 -12.43
N LEU A 39 11.19 3.09 -11.35
CA LEU A 39 11.59 4.49 -11.42
C LEU A 39 12.96 4.67 -12.06
N GLN A 40 13.88 3.76 -11.79
CA GLN A 40 15.21 3.79 -12.44
C GLN A 40 15.08 3.71 -13.94
N LYS A 41 14.16 2.92 -14.44
CA LYS A 41 13.92 2.78 -15.86
C LYS A 41 13.36 4.05 -16.48
N GLN A 42 12.53 4.75 -15.74
CA GLN A 42 11.83 5.95 -16.21
C GLN A 42 12.68 7.20 -16.11
N THR A 43 13.57 7.25 -15.12
CA THR A 43 14.29 8.47 -14.76
C THR A 43 15.79 8.20 -14.80
N ARG A 44 16.40 8.50 -15.92
CA ARG A 44 17.81 8.15 -16.14
C ARG A 44 18.80 8.93 -15.30
N ALA A 45 18.46 10.15 -14.95
CA ALA A 45 19.42 11.06 -14.32
C ALA A 45 19.26 11.16 -12.81
N ALA A 46 18.35 10.41 -12.22
CA ALA A 46 18.10 10.51 -10.79
C ALA A 46 19.15 9.72 -10.01
N ASP A 47 19.68 10.33 -8.97
CA ASP A 47 20.58 9.63 -8.08
C ASP A 47 19.76 8.75 -7.12
N THR A 48 20.47 7.94 -6.33
CA THR A 48 19.83 7.00 -5.42
C THR A 48 18.93 7.69 -4.41
N GLN A 49 19.37 8.84 -3.90
CA GLN A 49 18.58 9.59 -2.92
C GLN A 49 17.28 10.09 -3.52
N SER A 50 17.36 10.66 -4.72
CA SER A 50 16.16 11.15 -5.42
C SER A 50 15.22 10.01 -5.75
N LEU A 51 15.77 8.88 -6.19
CA LEU A 51 14.96 7.69 -6.46
C LEU A 51 14.25 7.19 -5.21
N ALA A 52 14.95 7.20 -4.08
CA ALA A 52 14.35 6.78 -2.82
C ALA A 52 13.18 7.69 -2.43
N ILE A 53 13.35 9.00 -2.59
CA ILE A 53 12.31 9.97 -2.28
C ILE A 53 11.10 9.78 -3.19
N LEU A 54 11.36 9.63 -4.49
CA LEU A 54 10.29 9.41 -5.47
C LEU A 54 9.57 8.09 -5.22
N THR A 55 10.32 7.06 -4.82
CA THR A 55 9.72 5.77 -4.47
C THR A 55 8.79 5.92 -3.27
N ALA A 56 9.23 6.65 -2.26
CA ALA A 56 8.41 6.89 -1.08
C ALA A 56 7.12 7.64 -1.45
N LEU A 57 7.24 8.63 -2.33
CA LEU A 57 6.06 9.36 -2.80
C LEU A 57 5.12 8.46 -3.57
N GLN A 58 5.65 7.59 -4.42
CA GLN A 58 4.84 6.68 -5.22
C GLN A 58 4.08 5.70 -4.33
N ILE A 59 4.76 5.13 -3.34
CA ILE A 59 4.14 4.21 -2.41
C ILE A 59 3.08 4.93 -1.57
N THR A 60 3.38 6.15 -1.17
CA THR A 60 2.42 6.98 -0.43
C THR A 60 1.20 7.26 -1.30
N GLU A 61 1.41 7.55 -2.58
CA GLU A 61 0.31 7.76 -3.51
C GLU A 61 -0.58 6.53 -3.63
N GLU A 62 0.03 5.36 -3.72
CA GLU A 62 -0.71 4.09 -3.75
C GLU A 62 -1.56 3.93 -2.48
N LEU A 63 -0.95 4.23 -1.34
CA LEU A 63 -1.65 4.12 -0.06
C LEU A 63 -2.83 5.08 -0.01
N TRP A 64 -2.65 6.31 -0.45
CA TRP A 64 -3.73 7.29 -0.47
C TRP A 64 -4.85 6.88 -1.42
N LYS A 65 -4.49 6.36 -2.60
CA LYS A 65 -5.47 5.86 -3.55
C LYS A 65 -6.24 4.68 -3.00
N GLU A 66 -5.55 3.77 -2.34
CA GLU A 66 -6.20 2.62 -1.72
C GLU A 66 -7.15 3.04 -0.61
N ARG A 67 -6.72 3.99 0.23
CA ARG A 67 -7.58 4.51 1.29
C ARG A 67 -8.82 5.20 0.73
N ARG A 68 -8.64 5.99 -0.33
CA ARG A 68 -9.78 6.62 -1.01
C ARG A 68 -10.69 5.58 -1.62
N GLY A 69 -10.12 4.56 -2.24
CA GLY A 69 -10.89 3.45 -2.79
C GLY A 69 -11.72 2.75 -1.72
N HIS A 70 -11.11 2.50 -0.57
CA HIS A 70 -11.81 1.93 0.57
C HIS A 70 -12.91 2.85 1.08
N ALA A 71 -12.62 4.13 1.19
CA ALA A 71 -13.61 5.11 1.63
C ALA A 71 -14.78 5.18 0.64
N ASP A 72 -14.46 5.20 -0.65
CA ASP A 72 -15.48 5.20 -1.70
C ASP A 72 -16.31 3.93 -1.67
N LEU A 73 -15.66 2.79 -1.50
CA LEU A 73 -16.36 1.51 -1.42
C LEU A 73 -17.26 1.47 -0.19
N LYS A 74 -16.75 1.88 0.96
CA LYS A 74 -17.55 1.96 2.17
C LYS A 74 -18.73 2.89 1.99
N LYS A 75 -18.53 4.01 1.32
CA LYS A 75 -19.59 4.96 1.05
C LYS A 75 -20.65 4.34 0.15
N ARG A 76 -20.20 3.66 -0.91
CA ARG A 76 -21.12 2.98 -1.83
C ARG A 76 -21.94 1.92 -1.12
N VAL A 77 -21.26 1.10 -0.31
CA VAL A 77 -21.96 0.07 0.45
C VAL A 77 -22.93 0.69 1.43
N ARG A 78 -22.51 1.76 2.11
CA ARG A 78 -23.38 2.48 3.05
C ARG A 78 -24.57 3.08 2.36
N ASP A 79 -24.36 3.72 1.21
CA ASP A 79 -25.45 4.35 0.44
C ASP A 79 -26.42 3.30 -0.07
N LYS A 80 -25.91 2.19 -0.57
CA LYS A 80 -26.78 1.08 -0.99
C LYS A 80 -27.52 0.48 0.19
N GLY A 81 -26.81 0.29 1.30
CA GLY A 81 -27.42 -0.21 2.52
C GLY A 81 -28.51 0.72 3.03
N ARG A 82 -28.24 2.02 2.96
CA ARG A 82 -29.21 3.03 3.37
C ARG A 82 -30.43 2.99 2.46
N ALA A 83 -30.21 2.87 1.17
CA ALA A 83 -31.31 2.75 0.22
C ALA A 83 -32.14 1.50 0.49
N LEU A 84 -31.47 0.40 0.78
CA LEU A 84 -32.17 -0.84 1.13
C LEU A 84 -32.93 -0.69 2.44
N LEU A 85 -32.32 -0.07 3.44
CA LEU A 85 -33.00 0.18 4.70
C LEU A 85 -34.23 1.06 4.53
N GLN A 86 -34.11 2.09 3.72
CA GLN A 86 -35.25 2.96 3.44
C GLN A 86 -36.37 2.19 2.75
N PHE A 87 -36.00 1.33 1.81
CA PHE A 87 -36.99 0.49 1.15
C PHE A 87 -37.67 -0.45 2.13
N ILE A 88 -36.86 -1.11 2.98
CA ILE A 88 -37.35 -2.04 3.98
C ILE A 88 -38.22 -1.32 5.02
N GLU A 89 -37.80 -0.12 5.41
CA GLU A 89 -38.60 0.67 6.36
C GLU A 89 -39.97 1.02 5.76
N ARG A 90 -40.00 1.36 4.49
CA ARG A 90 -41.26 1.62 3.80
C ARG A 90 -42.15 0.39 3.77
N GLU A 91 -41.53 -0.78 3.70
CA GLU A 91 -42.26 -2.04 3.72
C GLU A 91 -42.51 -2.53 5.13
N GLY A 92 -42.22 -1.69 6.11
CA GLY A 92 -42.60 -1.97 7.50
C GLY A 92 -41.55 -2.73 8.28
N ARG A 93 -40.28 -2.63 7.89
CA ARG A 93 -39.28 -3.40 8.55
C ARG A 93 -37.91 -2.71 8.50
N VAL A 94 -37.19 -2.78 9.60
CA VAL A 94 -35.77 -2.41 9.65
C VAL A 94 -35.05 -3.44 10.44
#